data_fa46f19829b0acdc0d211c629664ee40
#
_entry.id   fa46f19829b0acdc0d211c629664ee40
#
_cell.length_a   1.000
_cell.length_b   1.000
_cell.length_c   1.000
_cell.angle_alpha   90.00
_cell.angle_beta   90.00
_cell.angle_gamma   90.00
#
_symmetry.space_group_name_H-M   'P 1'
#
loop_
_entity.id
_entity.type
_entity.pdbx_description
1 polymer ?
#
loop_
_entity_poly.entity_id
_entity_poly.type
_entity_poly.pdbx_seq_one_letter_code
_entity_poly.pdbx_strand_id
1 'polypeptide(L)'
;MRMEPKRSRISYIPWKQNRFQDTKCKRKKSHYIIMKGSVQQKPIRTLHICAPNPVAPRYIKETLLQLMGEIGPNSIMAGGFNTLLSALDSSSRHKINTETSHLMYITDQMDVTDIYKTLLPRTAKYTFYPARGSFSRLEYMLGHKTSLKTSTFK
;
A
#
# COMPACT_ATOMS: atom_id res chain seq x y z
N MET A 1 -20.36 -8.77 -33.06
CA MET A 1 -20.85 -8.82 -31.68
C MET A 1 -19.78 -8.21 -30.80
N ARG A 2 -19.93 -6.94 -30.41
CA ARG A 2 -18.94 -6.22 -29.57
C ARG A 2 -19.27 -6.50 -28.13
N MET A 3 -18.36 -7.13 -27.40
CA MET A 3 -18.43 -7.25 -25.94
C MET A 3 -17.98 -5.92 -25.31
N GLU A 4 -18.89 -5.23 -24.63
CA GLU A 4 -18.57 -4.10 -23.78
C GLU A 4 -17.90 -4.58 -22.48
N PRO A 5 -16.84 -3.90 -21.98
CA PRO A 5 -16.21 -4.26 -20.72
C PRO A 5 -17.15 -3.93 -19.55
N LYS A 6 -17.42 -4.91 -18.69
CA LYS A 6 -18.18 -4.75 -17.46
C LYS A 6 -17.53 -3.69 -16.59
N ARG A 7 -18.21 -2.57 -16.38
CA ARG A 7 -17.89 -1.56 -15.37
C ARG A 7 -18.02 -2.18 -13.99
N SER A 8 -16.91 -2.32 -13.27
CA SER A 8 -16.94 -2.64 -11.85
C SER A 8 -17.62 -1.49 -11.09
N ARG A 9 -18.78 -1.78 -10.50
CA ARG A 9 -19.46 -0.86 -9.59
C ARG A 9 -18.65 -0.79 -8.29
N ILE A 10 -18.03 0.34 -8.02
CA ILE A 10 -17.57 0.68 -6.69
C ILE A 10 -18.82 1.05 -5.89
N SER A 11 -19.23 0.19 -4.97
CA SER A 11 -20.32 0.48 -4.05
C SER A 11 -19.82 1.45 -2.98
N TYR A 12 -20.41 2.63 -2.92
CA TYR A 12 -20.22 3.57 -1.83
C TYR A 12 -20.87 3.03 -0.56
N ILE A 13 -20.09 2.84 0.49
CA ILE A 13 -20.60 2.63 1.84
C ILE A 13 -20.76 4.03 2.47
N PRO A 14 -21.98 4.48 2.79
CA PRO A 14 -22.16 5.76 3.45
C PRO A 14 -21.75 5.66 4.92
N TRP A 15 -20.57 6.15 5.26
CA TRP A 15 -20.18 6.37 6.65
C TRP A 15 -20.87 7.65 7.15
N LYS A 16 -21.96 7.51 7.89
CA LYS A 16 -22.49 8.61 8.72
C LYS A 16 -21.47 8.90 9.82
N GLN A 17 -20.95 10.15 9.81
CA GLN A 17 -20.24 10.87 10.88
C GLN A 17 -18.73 11.17 10.73
N ASN A 18 -18.11 11.09 9.57
CA ASN A 18 -16.89 11.89 9.38
C ASN A 18 -16.98 12.54 8.00
N ARG A 19 -17.02 13.89 7.97
CA ARG A 19 -17.03 14.65 6.72
C ARG A 19 -15.70 14.45 6.00
N PHE A 20 -15.66 13.52 5.05
CA PHE A 20 -14.69 13.58 3.98
C PHE A 20 -15.08 14.75 3.08
N GLN A 21 -14.49 15.92 3.31
CA GLN A 21 -14.62 17.04 2.39
C GLN A 21 -13.56 16.91 1.30
N ASP A 22 -14.03 16.94 0.05
CA ASP A 22 -13.26 16.98 -1.19
C ASP A 22 -12.27 15.82 -1.46
N THR A 23 -12.81 14.77 -2.03
CA THR A 23 -12.02 13.69 -2.62
C THR A 23 -11.58 14.07 -4.03
N LYS A 24 -10.40 14.66 -4.19
CA LYS A 24 -9.76 14.75 -5.52
C LYS A 24 -9.16 13.41 -5.89
N CYS A 25 -9.91 12.61 -6.65
CA CYS A 25 -9.43 11.36 -7.22
C CYS A 25 -8.62 11.64 -8.49
N LYS A 26 -7.29 11.53 -8.44
CA LYS A 26 -6.45 11.52 -9.64
C LYS A 26 -6.38 10.11 -10.20
N ARG A 27 -7.15 9.84 -11.24
CA ARG A 27 -7.05 8.61 -12.03
C ARG A 27 -6.10 8.84 -13.20
N LYS A 28 -4.87 8.31 -13.14
CA LYS A 28 -4.06 8.05 -14.33
C LYS A 28 -4.36 6.61 -14.80
N LYS A 29 -4.03 6.26 -16.05
CA LYS A 29 -4.04 4.89 -16.61
C LYS A 29 -3.18 3.87 -15.82
N SER A 30 -2.81 4.19 -14.61
CA SER A 30 -1.93 3.53 -13.69
C SER A 30 -2.75 2.81 -12.63
N HIS A 31 -2.24 1.70 -12.15
CA HIS A 31 -2.84 0.82 -11.16
C HIS A 31 -2.75 1.43 -9.73
N TYR A 32 -2.97 2.73 -9.59
CA TYR A 32 -3.07 3.39 -8.28
C TYR A 32 -4.10 4.53 -8.26
N ILE A 33 -4.61 4.82 -7.08
CA ILE A 33 -5.56 5.90 -6.81
C ILE A 33 -5.06 6.70 -5.60
N ILE A 34 -5.01 8.02 -5.73
CA ILE A 34 -4.76 8.93 -4.61
C ILE A 34 -6.07 9.57 -4.18
N MET A 35 -6.36 9.48 -2.89
CA MET A 35 -7.48 10.17 -2.25
C MET A 35 -6.93 11.15 -1.21
N LYS A 36 -7.46 12.37 -1.21
CA LYS A 36 -7.12 13.41 -0.24
C LYS A 36 -8.39 13.74 0.55
N GLY A 37 -8.29 13.76 1.86
CA GLY A 37 -9.40 14.07 2.75
C GLY A 37 -8.90 14.57 4.09
N SER A 38 -9.80 14.68 5.06
CA SER A 38 -9.45 15.02 6.43
C SER A 38 -10.19 14.12 7.43
N VAL A 39 -9.49 13.76 8.51
CA VAL A 39 -10.04 13.03 9.64
C VAL A 39 -9.80 13.89 10.88
N GLN A 40 -10.86 14.24 11.63
CA GLN A 40 -10.78 15.12 12.80
C GLN A 40 -9.99 16.41 12.51
N GLN A 41 -10.30 17.05 11.38
CA GLN A 41 -9.65 18.29 10.89
C GLN A 41 -8.16 18.14 10.53
N LYS A 42 -7.59 16.95 10.59
CA LYS A 42 -6.22 16.68 10.13
C LYS A 42 -6.26 16.17 8.68
N PRO A 43 -5.49 16.78 7.77
CA PRO A 43 -5.43 16.30 6.39
C PRO A 43 -4.82 14.91 6.35
N ILE A 44 -5.43 14.02 5.58
CA ILE A 44 -4.94 12.67 5.31
C ILE A 44 -4.89 12.42 3.81
N ARG A 45 -3.86 11.71 3.38
CA ARG A 45 -3.73 11.21 2.00
C ARG A 45 -3.69 9.70 2.03
N THR A 46 -4.48 9.07 1.18
CA THR A 46 -4.41 7.64 0.98
C THR A 46 -4.02 7.34 -0.45
N LEU A 47 -3.03 6.47 -0.61
CA LEU A 47 -2.59 5.95 -1.89
C LEU A 47 -2.93 4.46 -1.93
N HIS A 48 -3.89 4.10 -2.76
CA HIS A 48 -4.22 2.69 -3.02
C HIS A 48 -3.47 2.22 -4.24
N ILE A 49 -2.68 1.14 -4.11
CA ILE A 49 -1.86 0.57 -5.17
C ILE A 49 -2.34 -0.85 -5.47
N CYS A 50 -2.44 -1.18 -6.77
CA CYS A 50 -2.59 -2.54 -7.25
C CYS A 50 -1.52 -2.79 -8.30
N ALA A 51 -0.36 -3.30 -7.88
CA ALA A 51 0.76 -3.48 -8.78
C ALA A 51 0.55 -4.65 -9.73
N PRO A 52 0.84 -4.48 -11.04
CA PRO A 52 0.72 -5.56 -12.00
C PRO A 52 1.81 -6.62 -11.80
N ASN A 53 1.42 -7.88 -11.79
CA ASN A 53 2.35 -8.99 -11.87
C ASN A 53 2.71 -9.23 -13.36
N PRO A 54 4.00 -9.48 -13.75
CA PRO A 54 5.16 -9.81 -12.91
C PRO A 54 6.09 -8.62 -12.59
N VAL A 55 5.80 -7.41 -13.03
CA VAL A 55 6.70 -6.23 -12.90
C VAL A 55 6.49 -5.42 -11.62
N ALA A 56 5.84 -6.01 -10.63
CA ALA A 56 5.40 -5.33 -9.42
C ALA A 56 6.49 -4.55 -8.68
N PRO A 57 7.69 -5.09 -8.38
CA PRO A 57 8.71 -4.35 -7.63
C PRO A 57 9.14 -3.07 -8.34
N ARG A 58 9.36 -3.16 -9.64
CA ARG A 58 9.73 -2.03 -10.48
C ARG A 58 8.63 -0.99 -10.55
N TYR A 59 7.38 -1.44 -10.77
CA TYR A 59 6.22 -0.58 -10.84
C TYR A 59 6.02 0.23 -9.54
N ILE A 60 6.09 -0.43 -8.38
CA ILE A 60 5.94 0.23 -7.09
C ILE A 60 7.07 1.23 -6.87
N LYS A 61 8.31 0.83 -7.14
CA LYS A 61 9.47 1.71 -7.04
C LYS A 61 9.28 2.99 -7.85
N GLU A 62 8.92 2.88 -9.12
CA GLU A 62 8.69 4.02 -10.00
C GLU A 62 7.53 4.89 -9.50
N THR A 63 6.45 4.28 -9.04
CA THR A 63 5.30 4.99 -8.46
C THR A 63 5.67 5.76 -7.19
N LEU A 64 6.42 5.16 -6.28
CA LEU A 64 6.87 5.81 -5.05
C LEU A 64 7.81 6.97 -5.33
N LEU A 65 8.77 6.80 -6.25
CA LEU A 65 9.69 7.87 -6.66
C LEU A 65 8.94 9.04 -7.30
N GLN A 66 7.96 8.75 -8.15
CA GLN A 66 7.12 9.78 -8.78
C GLN A 66 6.29 10.57 -7.75
N LEU A 67 5.85 9.91 -6.69
CA LEU A 67 4.98 10.47 -5.66
C LEU A 67 5.73 10.91 -4.41
N MET A 68 7.05 10.83 -4.39
CA MET A 68 7.88 11.13 -3.20
C MET A 68 7.55 12.48 -2.58
N GLY A 69 7.34 13.52 -3.39
CA GLY A 69 6.95 14.86 -2.91
C GLY A 69 5.52 14.96 -2.39
N GLU A 70 4.66 13.97 -2.67
CA GLU A 70 3.27 13.94 -2.20
C GLU A 70 3.07 13.03 -0.97
N ILE A 71 4.01 12.12 -0.74
CA ILE A 71 3.97 11.18 0.40
C ILE A 71 4.68 11.83 1.59
N GLY A 72 3.98 11.92 2.70
CA GLY A 72 4.49 12.55 3.91
C GLY A 72 3.85 11.97 5.17
N PRO A 73 4.04 12.63 6.33
CA PRO A 73 3.58 12.12 7.63
C PRO A 73 2.11 11.72 7.69
N ASN A 74 1.26 12.40 6.94
CA ASN A 74 -0.19 12.14 6.92
C ASN A 74 -0.60 11.25 5.72
N SER A 75 0.32 10.42 5.22
CA SER A 75 0.05 9.55 4.09
C SER A 75 -0.01 8.09 4.52
N ILE A 76 -1.00 7.37 4.00
CA ILE A 76 -1.15 5.93 4.13
C ILE A 76 -1.16 5.33 2.72
N MET A 77 -0.34 4.32 2.52
CA MET A 77 -0.33 3.53 1.28
C MET A 77 -0.85 2.14 1.57
N ALA A 78 -1.80 1.66 0.79
CA ALA A 78 -2.38 0.34 1.00
C ALA A 78 -2.67 -0.36 -0.34
N GLY A 79 -2.72 -1.68 -0.32
CA GLY A 79 -3.18 -2.48 -1.44
C GLY A 79 -2.30 -3.66 -1.79
N GLY A 80 -2.51 -4.19 -2.98
CA GLY A 80 -1.78 -5.33 -3.53
C GLY A 80 -0.45 -4.90 -4.15
N PHE A 81 0.62 -5.12 -3.44
CA PHE A 81 1.97 -4.81 -3.92
C PHE A 81 2.53 -5.91 -4.83
N ASN A 82 1.96 -7.12 -4.77
CA ASN A 82 2.38 -8.28 -5.56
C ASN A 82 3.90 -8.55 -5.52
N THR A 83 4.55 -8.14 -4.45
CA THR A 83 5.98 -8.37 -4.18
C THR A 83 6.21 -8.43 -2.67
N LEU A 84 7.32 -9.05 -2.27
CA LEU A 84 7.73 -9.06 -0.87
C LEU A 84 8.39 -7.73 -0.50
N LEU A 85 8.10 -7.21 0.68
CA LEU A 85 8.81 -6.05 1.26
C LEU A 85 9.82 -6.47 2.33
N SER A 86 9.85 -7.75 2.69
CA SER A 86 10.80 -8.30 3.66
C SER A 86 10.95 -9.80 3.43
N ALA A 87 12.11 -10.37 3.78
CA ALA A 87 12.30 -11.82 3.76
C ALA A 87 11.31 -12.58 4.67
N LEU A 88 10.81 -11.92 5.71
CA LEU A 88 9.82 -12.46 6.64
C LEU A 88 8.40 -12.52 6.07
N ASP A 89 8.17 -11.93 4.90
CA ASP A 89 6.87 -11.93 4.23
C ASP A 89 6.62 -13.23 3.42
N SER A 90 7.54 -14.17 3.49
CA SER A 90 7.39 -15.51 2.91
C SER A 90 7.62 -16.60 3.95
N SER A 91 6.87 -17.69 3.84
CA SER A 91 7.02 -18.88 4.69
C SER A 91 8.27 -19.71 4.34
N SER A 92 8.87 -19.48 3.19
CA SER A 92 10.15 -20.06 2.80
C SER A 92 11.24 -19.01 2.63
N ARG A 93 12.50 -19.43 2.74
CA ARG A 93 13.65 -18.54 2.48
C ARG A 93 13.75 -18.26 0.97
N HIS A 94 12.97 -17.31 0.49
CA HIS A 94 13.14 -16.80 -0.86
C HIS A 94 14.34 -15.86 -0.93
N LYS A 95 15.17 -16.07 -1.93
CA LYS A 95 16.23 -15.11 -2.27
C LYS A 95 15.56 -13.83 -2.79
N ILE A 96 15.72 -12.74 -2.06
CA ILE A 96 15.24 -11.43 -2.47
C ILE A 96 16.00 -11.02 -3.72
N ASN A 97 15.30 -10.65 -4.78
CA ASN A 97 15.92 -10.17 -6.01
C ASN A 97 16.38 -8.71 -5.86
N THR A 98 17.20 -8.25 -6.78
CA THR A 98 17.78 -6.90 -6.77
C THR A 98 16.71 -5.81 -6.81
N GLU A 99 15.62 -6.00 -7.58
CA GLU A 99 14.54 -5.01 -7.68
C GLU A 99 13.78 -4.86 -6.36
N THR A 100 13.50 -5.96 -5.69
CA THR A 100 12.89 -5.95 -4.35
C THR A 100 13.81 -5.30 -3.31
N SER A 101 15.12 -5.55 -3.38
CA SER A 101 16.10 -4.90 -2.49
C SER A 101 16.12 -3.37 -2.70
N HIS A 102 16.08 -2.92 -3.94
CA HIS A 102 15.98 -1.49 -4.24
C HIS A 102 14.67 -0.87 -3.74
N LEU A 103 13.54 -1.60 -3.87
CA LEU A 103 12.26 -1.14 -3.33
C LEU A 103 12.31 -1.00 -1.81
N MET A 104 12.89 -1.96 -1.11
CA MET A 104 13.08 -1.91 0.34
C MET A 104 13.92 -0.70 0.76
N TYR A 105 15.01 -0.43 0.04
CA TYR A 105 15.84 0.74 0.27
C TYR A 105 15.06 2.05 0.12
N ILE A 106 14.26 2.18 -0.94
CA ILE A 106 13.46 3.39 -1.20
C ILE A 106 12.40 3.59 -0.10
N THR A 107 11.70 2.53 0.31
CA THR A 107 10.71 2.63 1.40
C THR A 107 11.36 3.07 2.70
N ASP A 108 12.58 2.66 2.99
CA ASP A 108 13.32 3.09 4.15
C ASP A 108 13.77 4.56 4.03
N GLN A 109 14.26 4.99 2.88
CA GLN A 109 14.63 6.39 2.61
C GLN A 109 13.42 7.35 2.73
N MET A 110 12.22 6.89 2.44
CA MET A 110 10.99 7.65 2.58
C MET A 110 10.44 7.63 4.02
N ASP A 111 11.13 7.04 4.96
CA ASP A 111 10.66 6.86 6.34
C ASP A 111 9.30 6.16 6.45
N VAL A 112 9.04 5.24 5.54
CA VAL A 112 7.80 4.48 5.49
C VAL A 112 7.99 3.11 6.13
N THR A 113 7.01 2.66 6.87
CA THR A 113 7.01 1.34 7.50
C THR A 113 5.66 0.65 7.39
N ASP A 114 5.66 -0.66 7.54
CA ASP A 114 4.45 -1.47 7.57
C ASP A 114 3.71 -1.26 8.90
N ILE A 115 2.54 -0.66 8.82
CA ILE A 115 1.68 -0.36 9.98
C ILE A 115 1.32 -1.65 10.71
N TYR A 116 1.00 -2.70 9.97
CA TYR A 116 0.62 -3.98 10.57
C TYR A 116 1.76 -4.59 11.37
N LYS A 117 2.98 -4.62 10.83
CA LYS A 117 4.16 -5.14 11.54
C LYS A 117 4.53 -4.29 12.75
N THR A 118 4.28 -2.98 12.67
CA THR A 118 4.53 -2.07 13.80
C THR A 118 3.58 -2.33 14.96
N LEU A 119 2.31 -2.58 14.67
CA LEU A 119 1.28 -2.84 15.68
C LEU A 119 1.29 -4.28 16.20
N LEU A 120 1.63 -5.24 15.35
CA LEU A 120 1.59 -6.68 15.64
C LEU A 120 2.90 -7.38 15.21
N PRO A 121 4.04 -7.05 15.85
CA PRO A 121 5.36 -7.45 15.38
C PRO A 121 5.62 -8.96 15.41
N ARG A 122 4.89 -9.72 16.23
CA ARG A 122 5.05 -11.18 16.38
C ARG A 122 4.13 -12.01 15.50
N THR A 123 3.29 -11.39 14.69
CA THR A 123 2.30 -12.10 13.88
C THR A 123 2.77 -12.16 12.44
N ALA A 124 3.13 -13.36 11.96
CA ALA A 124 3.27 -13.61 10.53
C ALA A 124 1.87 -13.79 9.94
N LYS A 125 1.49 -12.92 9.01
CA LYS A 125 0.23 -13.02 8.30
C LYS A 125 0.48 -13.03 6.81
N TYR A 126 0.15 -14.14 6.18
CA TYR A 126 0.23 -14.30 4.73
C TYR A 126 -1.09 -13.91 4.11
N THR A 127 -1.07 -13.33 2.93
CA THR A 127 -2.26 -12.91 2.15
C THR A 127 -2.39 -13.71 0.86
N PHE A 128 -1.36 -14.46 0.51
CA PHE A 128 -1.32 -15.32 -0.68
C PHE A 128 -0.97 -16.76 -0.29
N TYR A 129 -1.85 -17.69 -0.67
CA TYR A 129 -1.78 -19.12 -0.36
C TYR A 129 -1.88 -19.93 -1.65
N PRO A 130 -0.77 -20.17 -2.36
CA PRO A 130 -0.82 -20.98 -3.57
C PRO A 130 -1.12 -22.43 -3.25
N ALA A 131 -1.68 -23.16 -4.20
CA ALA A 131 -1.97 -24.60 -4.05
C ALA A 131 -0.69 -25.43 -3.82
N ARG A 132 0.44 -24.96 -4.31
CA ARG A 132 1.78 -25.52 -4.09
C ARG A 132 2.78 -24.38 -3.88
N GLY A 133 3.72 -24.57 -2.99
CA GLY A 133 4.79 -23.61 -2.71
C GLY A 133 4.63 -22.91 -1.37
N SER A 134 5.32 -21.79 -1.23
CA SER A 134 5.37 -21.02 0.01
C SER A 134 4.28 -19.98 0.09
N PHE A 135 3.74 -19.78 1.28
CA PHE A 135 2.82 -18.70 1.59
C PHE A 135 3.57 -17.37 1.57
N SER A 136 2.90 -16.32 1.11
CA SER A 136 3.51 -15.00 0.97
C SER A 136 2.55 -13.91 1.40
N ARG A 137 3.11 -12.80 1.86
CA ARG A 137 2.38 -11.58 2.08
C ARG A 137 2.63 -10.64 0.90
N LEU A 138 1.57 -10.29 0.19
CA LEU A 138 1.62 -9.46 -1.02
C LEU A 138 0.78 -8.19 -0.88
N GLU A 139 0.00 -8.08 0.19
CA GLU A 139 -0.82 -6.93 0.51
C GLU A 139 -0.26 -6.23 1.75
N TYR A 140 -0.16 -4.91 1.67
CA TYR A 140 0.47 -4.09 2.70
C TYR A 140 -0.36 -2.86 3.02
N MET A 141 -0.12 -2.35 4.22
CA MET A 141 -0.55 -1.02 4.65
C MET A 141 0.68 -0.31 5.23
N LEU A 142 1.19 0.66 4.49
CA LEU A 142 2.39 1.41 4.83
C LEU A 142 2.02 2.81 5.32
N GLY A 143 2.71 3.29 6.32
CA GLY A 143 2.57 4.64 6.84
C GLY A 143 3.92 5.24 7.21
N HIS A 144 3.97 6.54 7.38
CA HIS A 144 5.18 7.23 7.77
C HIS A 144 5.53 6.93 9.23
N LYS A 145 6.79 6.64 9.52
CA LYS A 145 7.28 6.25 10.86
C LYS A 145 6.93 7.28 11.94
N THR A 146 6.97 8.57 11.61
CA THR A 146 6.64 9.65 12.57
C THR A 146 5.18 9.64 12.99
N SER A 147 4.26 9.33 12.08
CA SER A 147 2.82 9.27 12.39
C SER A 147 2.49 8.13 13.37
N LEU A 148 3.20 7.02 13.26
CA LEU A 148 3.01 5.87 14.15
C LEU A 148 3.60 6.10 15.55
N LYS A 149 4.67 6.88 15.68
CA LYS A 149 5.25 7.26 16.98
C LYS A 149 4.36 8.21 17.77
N THR A 150 3.59 9.07 17.07
CA THR A 150 2.69 10.06 17.71
C THR A 150 1.35 9.45 18.13
N SER A 151 1.01 8.28 17.60
CA SER A 151 -0.20 7.52 17.96
C SER A 151 0.09 6.60 19.13
N THR A 152 0.50 7.16 20.27
CA THR A 152 0.40 6.44 21.53
C THR A 152 -1.07 6.33 21.85
N PHE A 153 -1.69 5.22 21.46
CA PHE A 153 -3.01 4.85 21.94
C PHE A 153 -2.93 4.69 23.47
N LYS A 154 -3.42 5.72 24.16
CA LYS A 154 -3.80 5.58 25.57
C LYS A 154 -5.13 4.87 25.67
#